data_c0aaf6e2f8290db3ed58e297d442536f
#
_entry.id   c0aaf6e2f8290db3ed58e297d442536f
#
_cell.length_a   1.000
_cell.length_b   1.000
_cell.length_c   1.000
_cell.angle_alpha   90.00
_cell.angle_beta   90.00
_cell.angle_gamma   90.00
#
_symmetry.space_group_name_H-M   'P 1'
#
loop_
_entity.id
_entity.type
_entity.pdbx_description
1 polymer ?
#
loop_
_entity_poly.entity_id
_entity_poly.type
_entity_poly.pdbx_seq_one_letter_code
_entity_poly.pdbx_strand_id
1 'polypeptide(L)'
;MADDSAIETLIEFPCDFPIKVMGETHASFTAEIIKAIQTVLPKFDASNLEMRGSSGGKYISLTCTVYVTSKTQLDNVYRALTGHPMVKVAL
;
A
#
# COMPACT_ATOMS: atom_id res chain seq x y z
N MET A 1 15.74 -3.48 24.45
CA MET A 1 15.46 -2.45 23.48
C MET A 1 14.71 -3.02 22.29
N ALA A 2 13.53 -2.51 22.05
CA ALA A 2 12.80 -2.91 20.86
C ALA A 2 13.48 -2.28 19.67
N ASP A 3 13.84 -3.06 18.74
CA ASP A 3 14.51 -2.58 17.54
C ASP A 3 13.82 -3.16 16.31
N ASP A 4 14.30 -2.78 15.15
CA ASP A 4 13.72 -3.21 13.90
C ASP A 4 13.78 -4.73 13.72
N SER A 5 14.79 -5.37 14.30
CA SER A 5 14.90 -6.83 14.22
C SER A 5 13.74 -7.51 14.91
N ALA A 6 13.31 -7.00 16.08
CA ALA A 6 12.18 -7.57 16.80
C ALA A 6 10.89 -7.43 15.99
N ILE A 7 10.71 -6.27 15.33
CA ILE A 7 9.55 -6.04 14.48
C ILE A 7 9.57 -6.98 13.27
N GLU A 8 10.73 -7.15 12.66
CA GLU A 8 10.87 -8.03 11.51
C GLU A 8 10.51 -9.48 11.84
N THR A 9 10.87 -9.94 13.04
CA THR A 9 10.56 -11.32 13.43
C THR A 9 9.08 -11.54 13.68
N LEU A 10 8.30 -10.46 13.87
CA LEU A 10 6.85 -10.59 14.06
C LEU A 10 6.11 -10.74 12.73
N ILE A 11 6.75 -10.40 11.62
CA ILE A 11 6.16 -10.54 10.31
C ILE A 11 6.77 -11.76 9.64
N GLU A 12 5.91 -12.75 9.37
CA GLU A 12 6.35 -13.96 8.68
C GLU A 12 6.13 -13.82 7.19
N PHE A 13 7.17 -14.04 6.42
CA PHE A 13 7.09 -14.01 4.96
C PHE A 13 7.13 -15.44 4.41
N PRO A 14 6.44 -15.72 3.30
CA PRO A 14 5.56 -14.81 2.57
C PRO A 14 4.26 -14.57 3.32
N CYS A 15 3.64 -13.42 3.07
CA CYS A 15 2.35 -13.12 3.70
C CYS A 15 1.56 -12.10 2.89
N ASP A 16 0.26 -12.05 3.18
CA ASP A 16 -0.61 -10.98 2.69
C ASP A 16 -0.53 -9.82 3.68
N PHE A 17 -0.16 -8.65 3.21
CA PHE A 17 0.05 -7.51 4.07
C PHE A 17 -0.86 -6.35 3.64
N PRO A 18 -1.75 -5.87 4.53
CA PRO A 18 -2.63 -4.75 4.18
C PRO A 18 -1.92 -3.42 4.34
N ILE A 19 -1.98 -2.59 3.31
CA ILE A 19 -1.42 -1.25 3.33
C ILE A 19 -2.55 -0.27 3.10
N LYS A 20 -2.71 0.69 4.00
CA LYS A 20 -3.70 1.73 3.83
C LYS A 20 -3.05 2.94 3.17
N VAL A 21 -3.59 3.32 2.01
CA VAL A 21 -3.10 4.45 1.22
C VAL A 21 -4.15 5.52 1.19
N MET A 22 -3.78 6.75 1.54
CA MET A 22 -4.72 7.86 1.59
C MET A 22 -4.23 9.01 0.73
N GLY A 23 -5.16 9.69 0.08
CA GLY A 23 -4.87 10.86 -0.74
C GLY A 23 -6.13 11.67 -1.00
N GLU A 24 -5.99 12.73 -1.76
CA GLU A 24 -7.15 13.53 -2.16
C GLU A 24 -7.97 12.77 -3.20
N THR A 25 -9.28 12.92 -3.12
CA THR A 25 -10.19 12.25 -4.04
C THR A 25 -9.92 12.70 -5.47
N HIS A 26 -9.68 11.73 -6.34
CA HIS A 26 -9.42 11.99 -7.76
C HIS A 26 -9.87 10.78 -8.56
N ALA A 27 -10.42 11.03 -9.74
CA ALA A 27 -10.94 9.95 -10.58
C ALA A 27 -9.89 8.90 -10.93
N SER A 28 -8.63 9.30 -11.05
CA SER A 28 -7.54 8.40 -11.41
C SER A 28 -6.80 7.80 -10.21
N PHE A 29 -7.18 8.15 -8.99
CA PHE A 29 -6.41 7.75 -7.80
C PHE A 29 -6.23 6.24 -7.71
N THR A 30 -7.34 5.51 -7.79
CA THR A 30 -7.29 4.05 -7.67
C THR A 30 -6.42 3.43 -8.76
N ALA A 31 -6.61 3.85 -10.01
CA ALA A 31 -5.83 3.32 -11.13
C ALA A 31 -4.33 3.60 -10.96
N GLU A 32 -3.99 4.81 -10.51
CA GLU A 32 -2.60 5.18 -10.31
C GLU A 32 -1.95 4.41 -9.18
N ILE A 33 -2.69 4.16 -8.10
CA ILE A 33 -2.18 3.36 -6.99
C ILE A 33 -1.95 1.92 -7.41
N ILE A 34 -2.88 1.34 -8.17
CA ILE A 34 -2.70 -0.01 -8.70
C ILE A 34 -1.44 -0.08 -9.56
N LYS A 35 -1.23 0.89 -10.44
CA LYS A 35 -0.04 0.94 -11.29
C LYS A 35 1.24 1.04 -10.46
N ALA A 36 1.23 1.88 -9.42
CA ALA A 36 2.39 2.04 -8.55
C ALA A 36 2.76 0.72 -7.88
N ILE A 37 1.77 0.00 -7.35
CA ILE A 37 2.01 -1.30 -6.73
C ILE A 37 2.51 -2.31 -7.76
N GLN A 38 1.94 -2.30 -8.95
CA GLN A 38 2.32 -3.25 -10.00
C GLN A 38 3.73 -3.05 -10.53
N THR A 39 4.35 -1.89 -10.32
CA THR A 39 5.75 -1.72 -10.67
C THR A 39 6.66 -2.59 -9.80
N VAL A 40 6.22 -2.93 -8.60
CA VAL A 40 6.96 -3.78 -7.66
C VAL A 40 6.40 -5.20 -7.66
N LEU A 41 5.07 -5.31 -7.72
CA LEU A 41 4.34 -6.57 -7.66
C LEU A 41 3.46 -6.69 -8.92
N PRO A 42 4.02 -7.14 -10.04
CA PRO A 42 3.27 -7.18 -11.30
C PRO A 42 1.98 -8.01 -11.25
N LYS A 43 1.91 -8.95 -10.30
CA LYS A 43 0.73 -9.81 -10.16
C LYS A 43 -0.32 -9.26 -9.22
N PHE A 44 -0.12 -8.07 -8.68
CA PHE A 44 -1.10 -7.46 -7.80
C PHE A 44 -2.44 -7.30 -8.54
N ASP A 45 -3.52 -7.72 -7.87
CA ASP A 45 -4.84 -7.73 -8.45
C ASP A 45 -5.72 -6.67 -7.79
N ALA A 46 -6.45 -5.92 -8.59
CA ALA A 46 -7.37 -4.90 -8.08
C ALA A 46 -8.45 -5.47 -7.16
N SER A 47 -8.74 -6.78 -7.25
CA SER A 47 -9.69 -7.43 -6.34
C SER A 47 -9.20 -7.44 -4.90
N ASN A 48 -7.91 -7.22 -4.67
CA ASN A 48 -7.32 -7.17 -3.33
C ASN A 48 -7.27 -5.73 -2.79
N LEU A 49 -8.15 -4.89 -3.29
CA LEU A 49 -8.17 -3.48 -2.95
C LEU A 49 -9.56 -3.10 -2.46
N GLU A 50 -9.60 -2.39 -1.33
CA GLU A 50 -10.85 -1.92 -0.73
C GLU A 50 -10.82 -0.40 -0.66
N MET A 51 -11.86 0.25 -1.16
CA MET A 51 -11.92 1.70 -1.23
C MET A 51 -12.91 2.27 -0.23
N ARG A 52 -12.51 3.34 0.46
CA ARG A 52 -13.40 4.10 1.33
C ARG A 52 -13.22 5.59 1.09
N GLY A 53 -14.33 6.29 0.91
CA GLY A 53 -14.31 7.74 0.86
C GLY A 53 -14.44 8.32 2.26
N SER A 54 -13.93 9.54 2.47
CA SER A 54 -14.17 10.26 3.71
C SER A 54 -15.57 10.85 3.70
N SER A 55 -16.08 11.23 4.89
CA SER A 55 -17.42 11.78 5.00
C SER A 55 -17.63 13.04 4.16
N GLY A 56 -16.59 13.83 3.95
CA GLY A 56 -16.66 15.02 3.12
C GLY A 56 -16.36 14.80 1.66
N GLY A 57 -16.00 13.58 1.27
CA GLY A 57 -15.64 13.26 -0.10
C GLY A 57 -14.31 13.87 -0.55
N LYS A 58 -13.60 14.54 0.36
CA LYS A 58 -12.35 15.23 0.02
C LYS A 58 -11.17 14.29 -0.06
N TYR A 59 -11.16 13.24 0.74
CA TYR A 59 -10.08 12.26 0.77
C TYR A 59 -10.60 10.88 0.47
N ILE A 60 -9.72 10.05 -0.05
CA ILE A 60 -10.03 8.66 -0.38
C ILE A 60 -8.98 7.78 0.27
N SER A 61 -9.42 6.64 0.77
CA SER A 61 -8.55 5.65 1.41
C SER A 61 -8.69 4.33 0.68
N LEU A 62 -7.56 3.73 0.34
CA LEU A 62 -7.51 2.41 -0.25
C LEU A 62 -6.76 1.47 0.68
N THR A 63 -7.37 0.33 0.98
CA THR A 63 -6.65 -0.75 1.68
C THR A 63 -6.22 -1.75 0.62
N CYS A 64 -4.92 -1.84 0.41
CA CYS A 64 -4.34 -2.70 -0.61
C CYS A 64 -3.67 -3.87 0.08
N THR A 65 -4.21 -5.08 -0.13
CA THR A 65 -3.62 -6.29 0.44
C THR A 65 -2.61 -6.82 -0.58
N VAL A 66 -1.33 -6.75 -0.22
CA VAL A 66 -0.25 -7.15 -1.10
C VAL A 66 0.38 -8.44 -0.61
N TYR A 67 0.64 -9.36 -1.53
CA TYR A 67 1.36 -10.59 -1.20
C TYR A 67 2.85 -10.33 -1.38
N VAL A 68 3.57 -10.36 -0.27
CA VAL A 68 5.00 -10.06 -0.27
C VAL A 68 5.79 -11.24 0.27
N THR A 69 6.96 -11.46 -0.29
CA THR A 69 7.81 -12.60 0.04
C THR A 69 9.01 -12.24 0.90
N SER A 70 9.27 -10.94 1.08
CA SER A 70 10.39 -10.47 1.88
C SER A 70 10.14 -9.05 2.37
N LYS A 71 10.88 -8.64 3.40
CA LYS A 71 10.83 -7.27 3.88
C LYS A 71 11.28 -6.28 2.80
N THR A 72 12.29 -6.65 2.04
CA THR A 72 12.77 -5.79 0.95
C THR A 72 11.67 -5.51 -0.06
N GLN A 73 10.90 -6.53 -0.42
CA GLN A 73 9.79 -6.37 -1.35
C GLN A 73 8.72 -5.45 -0.76
N LEU A 74 8.40 -5.63 0.53
CA LEU A 74 7.43 -4.78 1.21
C LEU A 74 7.91 -3.32 1.25
N ASP A 75 9.19 -3.10 1.56
CA ASP A 75 9.76 -1.76 1.58
C ASP A 75 9.67 -1.10 0.20
N ASN A 76 9.90 -1.87 -0.85
CA ASN A 76 9.80 -1.35 -2.22
C ASN A 76 8.38 -0.93 -2.56
N VAL A 77 7.37 -1.66 -2.07
CA VAL A 77 5.98 -1.26 -2.25
C VAL A 77 5.71 0.07 -1.54
N TYR A 78 6.16 0.21 -0.30
CA TYR A 78 6.01 1.47 0.44
C TYR A 78 6.68 2.63 -0.28
N ARG A 79 7.88 2.41 -0.81
CA ARG A 79 8.60 3.46 -1.54
C ARG A 79 7.85 3.88 -2.80
N ALA A 80 7.29 2.92 -3.53
CA ALA A 80 6.51 3.23 -4.72
C ALA A 80 5.28 4.06 -4.38
N LEU A 81 4.66 3.76 -3.24
CA LEU A 81 3.47 4.49 -2.80
C LEU A 81 3.82 5.87 -2.26
N THR A 82 4.79 5.96 -1.35
CA THR A 82 5.15 7.24 -0.75
C THR A 82 5.82 8.19 -1.73
N GLY A 83 6.41 7.67 -2.79
CA GLY A 83 6.97 8.49 -3.85
C GLY A 83 5.95 8.98 -4.85
N HIS A 84 4.71 8.51 -4.79
CA HIS A 84 3.67 8.91 -5.73
C HIS A 84 3.07 10.24 -5.32
N PRO A 85 2.94 11.21 -6.26
CA PRO A 85 2.46 12.55 -5.91
C PRO A 85 1.02 12.58 -5.39
N MET A 86 0.20 11.60 -5.72
CA MET A 86 -1.18 11.54 -5.26
C MET A 86 -1.32 10.96 -3.86
N VAL A 87 -0.27 10.34 -3.33
CA VAL A 87 -0.31 9.70 -2.01
C VAL A 87 0.07 10.70 -0.93
N LYS A 88 -0.82 10.88 0.05
CA LYS A 88 -0.54 11.70 1.23
C LYS A 88 0.05 10.86 2.35
N VAL A 89 -0.50 9.67 2.55
CA VAL A 89 -0.09 8.77 3.63
C VAL A 89 -0.17 7.33 3.15
N ALA A 90 0.81 6.52 3.54
CA ALA A 90 0.79 5.07 3.36
C ALA A 90 1.15 4.43 4.70
N LEU A 91 0.23 3.63 5.24
CA LEU A 91 0.40 3.01 6.56
C LEU A 91 0.46 1.50 6.48
#